data_8fd83e6de0f8c62c88c9f6108ee642f6
#
_entry.id   8fd83e6de0f8c62c88c9f6108ee642f6
#
_cell.length_a   1.000
_cell.length_b   1.000
_cell.length_c   1.000
_cell.angle_alpha   90.00
_cell.angle_beta   90.00
_cell.angle_gamma   90.00
#
_symmetry.space_group_name_H-M   'P 1'
#
loop_
_entity.id
_entity.type
_entity.pdbx_description
1 polymer ?
#
loop_
_entity_poly.entity_id
_entity_poly.type
_entity_poly.pdbx_seq_one_letter_code
_entity_poly.pdbx_strand_id
1 'polypeptide(L)'
;MMTNKSPIAQKATPNLSRTDDRLDAVTGAFSYSGRTIAHRLLDAGRRVRTLTGHPKRRENESDIEVYGLDFDDPARLALALQGVNTLYNTYWVRFAYGSVDHTLAVENSRTLFRAAHRAGVQKIVHISILHPSTCSPFSYFRGKALVERALAETGLPYAILRPSVLFDERGILLRADAEITS
;
A
#
# COMPACT_ATOMS: atom_id res chain seq x y z
N MET A 1 1.68 40.56 -47.78
CA MET A 1 2.22 39.95 -46.56
C MET A 1 1.08 39.34 -45.76
N MET A 2 0.86 38.04 -45.91
CA MET A 2 -0.19 37.31 -45.15
C MET A 2 0.48 36.56 -44.01
N THR A 3 0.17 36.96 -42.80
CA THR A 3 0.69 36.28 -41.58
C THR A 3 -0.21 35.08 -41.24
N ASN A 4 0.36 33.92 -41.45
CA ASN A 4 -0.27 32.64 -41.11
C ASN A 4 -0.16 32.40 -39.60
N LYS A 5 -1.28 32.53 -38.84
CA LYS A 5 -1.36 32.14 -37.44
C LYS A 5 -1.72 30.65 -37.36
N SER A 6 -0.77 29.84 -36.93
CA SER A 6 -1.02 28.44 -36.57
C SER A 6 -2.02 28.35 -35.41
N PRO A 7 -2.97 27.39 -35.43
CA PRO A 7 -3.89 27.17 -34.32
C PRO A 7 -3.17 26.53 -33.14
N ILE A 8 -3.31 27.16 -31.98
CA ILE A 8 -2.85 26.64 -30.69
C ILE A 8 -3.67 25.37 -30.38
N ALA A 9 -2.98 24.24 -30.27
CA ALA A 9 -3.58 22.98 -29.87
C ALA A 9 -4.22 23.13 -28.47
N GLN A 10 -5.55 23.07 -28.42
CA GLN A 10 -6.27 22.96 -27.15
C GLN A 10 -5.88 21.67 -26.45
N LYS A 11 -5.26 21.79 -25.28
CA LYS A 11 -5.08 20.68 -24.34
C LYS A 11 -6.46 20.13 -23.99
N ALA A 12 -6.73 18.90 -24.39
CA ALA A 12 -7.90 18.16 -23.96
C ALA A 12 -7.90 18.08 -22.43
N THR A 13 -8.87 18.73 -21.81
CA THR A 13 -9.19 18.55 -20.38
C THR A 13 -9.59 17.09 -20.16
N PRO A 14 -9.02 16.38 -19.18
CA PRO A 14 -9.45 15.02 -18.88
C PRO A 14 -10.93 15.05 -18.49
N ASN A 15 -11.73 14.23 -19.16
CA ASN A 15 -13.16 14.08 -18.87
C ASN A 15 -13.31 13.40 -17.48
N LEU A 16 -13.60 14.17 -16.44
CA LEU A 16 -13.77 13.75 -15.04
C LEU A 16 -15.09 12.99 -14.77
N SER A 17 -15.80 12.52 -15.78
CA SER A 17 -17.15 11.94 -15.63
C SER A 17 -17.22 10.41 -15.55
N ARG A 18 -16.11 9.70 -15.33
CA ARG A 18 -16.13 8.27 -14.95
C ARG A 18 -15.55 8.13 -13.55
N THR A 19 -16.41 8.18 -12.54
CA THR A 19 -16.07 7.66 -11.22
C THR A 19 -15.70 6.18 -11.39
N ASP A 20 -14.43 5.86 -11.19
CA ASP A 20 -13.95 4.49 -11.18
C ASP A 20 -14.36 3.84 -9.84
N ASP A 21 -15.57 3.31 -9.75
CA ASP A 21 -16.19 2.77 -8.54
C ASP A 21 -15.51 1.47 -8.02
N ARG A 22 -14.35 1.12 -8.57
CA ARG A 22 -13.60 -0.04 -8.09
C ARG A 22 -13.12 0.19 -6.65
N LEU A 23 -13.25 -0.86 -5.86
CA LEU A 23 -12.79 -0.87 -4.47
C LEU A 23 -11.32 -1.32 -4.42
N ASP A 24 -10.47 -0.50 -3.79
CA ASP A 24 -9.09 -0.85 -3.49
C ASP A 24 -8.87 -0.98 -1.99
N ALA A 25 -8.01 -1.91 -1.59
CA ALA A 25 -7.62 -2.06 -0.19
C ALA A 25 -6.20 -1.56 0.05
N VAL A 26 -5.98 -0.87 1.17
CA VAL A 26 -4.66 -0.41 1.62
C VAL A 26 -4.41 -0.93 3.03
N THR A 27 -3.35 -1.70 3.25
CA THR A 27 -2.95 -2.05 4.61
C THR A 27 -2.39 -0.80 5.31
N GLY A 28 -3.00 -0.41 6.44
CA GLY A 28 -2.55 0.75 7.20
C GLY A 28 -2.72 2.09 6.48
N ALA A 29 -3.90 2.37 5.90
CA ALA A 29 -4.21 3.64 5.22
C ALA A 29 -4.01 4.89 6.10
N PHE A 30 -3.89 4.73 7.41
CA PHE A 30 -3.62 5.81 8.35
C PHE A 30 -2.14 5.93 8.75
N SER A 31 -1.30 5.04 8.23
CA SER A 31 0.16 5.09 8.39
C SER A 31 0.81 6.01 7.36
N TYR A 32 2.10 6.26 7.50
CA TYR A 32 2.85 7.17 6.64
C TYR A 32 2.66 6.89 5.14
N SER A 33 3.08 5.72 4.66
CA SER A 33 2.96 5.37 3.23
C SER A 33 1.53 5.05 2.82
N GLY A 34 0.76 4.38 3.69
CA GLY A 34 -0.61 3.99 3.41
C GLY A 34 -1.54 5.18 3.22
N ARG A 35 -1.34 6.25 3.99
CA ARG A 35 -2.14 7.48 3.89
C ARG A 35 -2.00 8.14 2.52
N THR A 36 -0.77 8.30 2.05
CA THR A 36 -0.53 8.89 0.74
C THR A 36 -1.18 8.09 -0.38
N ILE A 37 -1.10 6.75 -0.31
CA ILE A 37 -1.76 5.87 -1.28
C ILE A 37 -3.28 6.03 -1.19
N ALA A 38 -3.86 5.97 0.01
CA ALA A 38 -5.31 6.06 0.21
C ALA A 38 -5.87 7.39 -0.31
N HIS A 39 -5.23 8.52 0.01
CA HIS A 39 -5.65 9.83 -0.49
C HIS A 39 -5.59 9.91 -2.03
N ARG A 40 -4.52 9.41 -2.65
CA ARG A 40 -4.41 9.39 -4.12
C ARG A 40 -5.49 8.54 -4.79
N LEU A 41 -5.91 7.45 -4.15
CA LEU A 41 -7.01 6.62 -4.65
C LEU A 41 -8.34 7.33 -4.51
N LEU A 42 -8.62 7.98 -3.37
CA LEU A 42 -9.82 8.79 -3.16
C LEU A 42 -9.89 9.96 -4.16
N ASP A 43 -8.79 10.69 -4.36
CA ASP A 43 -8.69 11.79 -5.34
C ASP A 43 -8.95 11.30 -6.78
N ALA A 44 -8.63 10.03 -7.06
CA ALA A 44 -8.93 9.39 -8.35
C ALA A 44 -10.36 8.84 -8.45
N GLY A 45 -11.24 9.12 -7.47
CA GLY A 45 -12.62 8.67 -7.43
C GLY A 45 -12.80 7.18 -7.11
N ARG A 46 -11.77 6.54 -6.51
CA ARG A 46 -11.80 5.12 -6.10
C ARG A 46 -12.41 4.97 -4.71
N ARG A 47 -13.13 3.89 -4.48
CA ARG A 47 -13.49 3.49 -3.12
C ARG A 47 -12.28 2.87 -2.42
N VAL A 48 -12.07 3.22 -1.16
CA VAL A 48 -10.91 2.75 -0.40
C VAL A 48 -11.35 2.00 0.85
N ARG A 49 -10.74 0.84 1.07
CA ARG A 49 -10.83 0.05 2.28
C ARG A 49 -9.47 -0.02 2.94
N THR A 50 -9.41 0.09 4.27
CA THR A 50 -8.19 -0.17 5.01
C THR A 50 -8.28 -1.42 5.85
N LEU A 51 -7.16 -2.16 5.92
CA LEU A 51 -6.95 -3.21 6.90
C LEU A 51 -5.95 -2.69 7.94
N THR A 52 -6.35 -2.67 9.22
CA THR A 52 -5.54 -2.10 10.31
C THR A 52 -5.62 -2.96 11.58
N GLY A 53 -4.53 -3.02 12.36
CA GLY A 53 -4.52 -3.68 13.67
C GLY A 53 -5.36 -2.96 14.73
N HIS A 54 -5.81 -1.73 14.47
CA HIS A 54 -6.58 -0.92 15.42
C HIS A 54 -7.87 -0.34 14.79
N PRO A 55 -8.82 -1.19 14.32
CA PRO A 55 -9.99 -0.73 13.58
C PRO A 55 -10.86 0.25 14.39
N LYS A 56 -11.11 -0.03 15.67
CA LYS A 56 -11.98 0.81 16.55
C LYS A 56 -11.51 2.25 16.74
N ARG A 57 -10.23 2.54 16.49
CA ARG A 57 -9.70 3.92 16.62
C ARG A 57 -10.05 4.81 15.45
N ARG A 58 -10.56 4.27 14.35
CA ARG A 58 -10.67 4.94 13.04
C ARG A 58 -12.04 4.79 12.38
N GLU A 59 -13.04 4.26 13.10
CA GLU A 59 -14.40 4.06 12.57
C GLU A 59 -15.09 5.36 12.12
N ASN A 60 -14.60 6.52 12.56
CA ASN A 60 -15.20 7.83 12.26
C ASN A 60 -14.51 8.58 11.09
N GLU A 61 -13.54 8.00 10.42
CA GLU A 61 -12.96 8.61 9.21
C GLU A 61 -13.82 8.23 8.00
N SER A 62 -14.68 9.13 7.56
CA SER A 62 -15.89 8.93 6.75
C SER A 62 -15.71 8.38 5.35
N ASP A 63 -14.50 8.46 4.76
CA ASP A 63 -14.29 8.16 3.33
C ASP A 63 -13.55 6.83 3.09
N ILE A 64 -13.17 6.11 4.16
CA ILE A 64 -12.42 4.86 4.09
C ILE A 64 -13.13 3.78 4.90
N GLU A 65 -13.49 2.67 4.24
CA GLU A 65 -14.04 1.49 4.92
C GLU A 65 -12.96 0.88 5.82
N VAL A 66 -13.24 0.63 7.12
CA VAL A 66 -12.26 0.17 8.10
C VAL A 66 -12.49 -1.28 8.50
N TYR A 67 -11.49 -2.14 8.30
CA TYR A 67 -11.50 -3.55 8.66
C TYR A 67 -10.28 -3.93 9.51
N GLY A 68 -10.41 -5.00 10.30
CA GLY A 68 -9.30 -5.56 11.08
C GLY A 68 -8.25 -6.23 10.20
N LEU A 69 -6.97 -5.98 10.48
CA LEU A 69 -5.85 -6.75 9.97
C LEU A 69 -5.49 -7.80 11.02
N ASP A 70 -6.20 -8.92 10.99
CA ASP A 70 -6.08 -10.03 11.93
C ASP A 70 -5.48 -11.24 11.20
N PHE A 71 -4.23 -11.55 11.50
CA PHE A 71 -3.52 -12.66 10.88
C PHE A 71 -3.83 -14.02 11.53
N ASP A 72 -4.42 -14.01 12.72
CA ASP A 72 -4.83 -15.22 13.44
C ASP A 72 -6.19 -15.75 12.92
N ASP A 73 -6.95 -14.90 12.17
CA ASP A 73 -8.19 -15.28 11.49
C ASP A 73 -8.09 -15.07 9.97
N PRO A 74 -7.47 -16.01 9.21
CA PRO A 74 -7.34 -15.89 7.76
C PRO A 74 -8.68 -15.90 7.00
N ALA A 75 -9.74 -16.46 7.59
CA ALA A 75 -11.06 -16.47 6.99
C ALA A 75 -11.69 -15.07 7.03
N ARG A 76 -11.62 -14.41 8.17
CA ARG A 76 -12.06 -13.03 8.35
C ARG A 76 -11.25 -12.07 7.49
N LEU A 77 -9.94 -12.32 7.35
CA LEU A 77 -9.08 -11.53 6.49
C LEU A 77 -9.51 -11.65 5.01
N ALA A 78 -9.84 -12.86 4.55
CA ALA A 78 -10.37 -13.07 3.21
C ALA A 78 -11.72 -12.37 3.00
N LEU A 79 -12.63 -12.41 3.97
CA LEU A 79 -13.90 -11.67 3.94
C LEU A 79 -13.67 -10.15 3.84
N ALA A 80 -12.70 -9.62 4.60
CA ALA A 80 -12.32 -8.20 4.54
C ALA A 80 -11.78 -7.78 3.17
N LEU A 81 -11.31 -8.72 2.35
CA LEU A 81 -10.77 -8.47 1.01
C LEU A 81 -11.77 -8.76 -0.12
N GLN A 82 -13.00 -9.21 0.19
CA GLN A 82 -14.01 -9.47 -0.84
C GLN A 82 -14.36 -8.20 -1.62
N GLY A 83 -14.48 -8.33 -2.94
CA GLY A 83 -14.77 -7.22 -3.84
C GLY A 83 -13.61 -6.26 -4.10
N VAL A 84 -12.46 -6.47 -3.49
CA VAL A 84 -11.28 -5.65 -3.69
C VAL A 84 -10.66 -5.93 -5.06
N ASN A 85 -10.46 -4.87 -5.84
CA ASN A 85 -9.76 -4.93 -7.12
C ASN A 85 -8.25 -5.01 -6.92
N THR A 86 -7.66 -4.05 -6.19
CA THR A 86 -6.22 -4.00 -5.94
C THR A 86 -5.93 -3.92 -4.45
N LEU A 87 -5.03 -4.77 -3.95
CA LEU A 87 -4.49 -4.69 -2.60
C LEU A 87 -3.14 -3.94 -2.63
N TYR A 88 -3.08 -2.79 -2.00
CA TYR A 88 -1.85 -2.05 -1.73
C TYR A 88 -1.28 -2.47 -0.39
N ASN A 89 -0.25 -3.29 -0.40
CA ASN A 89 0.35 -3.83 0.80
C ASN A 89 1.52 -2.98 1.28
N THR A 90 1.31 -2.23 2.36
CA THR A 90 2.34 -1.47 3.08
C THR A 90 2.71 -2.13 4.42
N TYR A 91 2.10 -3.28 4.75
CA TYR A 91 2.37 -3.98 6.00
C TYR A 91 3.82 -4.40 6.11
N TRP A 92 4.45 -4.02 7.21
CA TRP A 92 5.78 -4.45 7.62
C TRP A 92 6.05 -4.14 9.09
N VAL A 93 6.91 -4.92 9.72
CA VAL A 93 7.48 -4.66 11.05
C VAL A 93 8.80 -3.92 10.87
N ARG A 94 8.85 -2.63 11.28
CA ARG A 94 10.06 -1.81 11.13
C ARG A 94 11.15 -2.21 12.13
N PHE A 95 10.76 -2.45 13.37
CA PHE A 95 11.65 -2.84 14.46
C PHE A 95 11.10 -4.09 15.13
N ALA A 96 11.99 -5.06 15.38
CA ALA A 96 11.63 -6.23 16.16
C ALA A 96 11.41 -5.82 17.64
N TYR A 97 10.29 -6.26 18.22
CA TYR A 97 9.97 -6.02 19.62
C TYR A 97 9.21 -7.22 20.20
N GLY A 98 9.73 -7.82 21.28
CA GLY A 98 9.15 -9.00 21.90
C GLY A 98 9.08 -10.18 20.92
N SER A 99 7.90 -10.77 20.77
CA SER A 99 7.63 -11.86 19.81
C SER A 99 7.40 -11.38 18.36
N VAL A 100 7.33 -10.06 18.13
CA VAL A 100 7.11 -9.49 16.80
C VAL A 100 8.44 -9.23 16.13
N ASP A 101 8.80 -10.06 15.18
CA ASP A 101 10.05 -9.99 14.44
C ASP A 101 9.82 -10.01 12.92
N HIS A 102 10.90 -10.00 12.14
CA HIS A 102 10.82 -10.05 10.69
C HIS A 102 10.37 -11.42 10.16
N THR A 103 10.54 -12.51 10.93
CA THR A 103 10.05 -13.84 10.58
C THR A 103 8.53 -13.86 10.64
N LEU A 104 7.95 -13.35 11.73
CA LEU A 104 6.50 -13.19 11.86
C LEU A 104 5.94 -12.27 10.78
N ALA A 105 6.65 -11.19 10.44
CA ALA A 105 6.22 -10.29 9.36
C ALA A 105 6.15 -10.99 7.99
N VAL A 106 7.05 -11.92 7.71
CA VAL A 106 7.02 -12.75 6.50
C VAL A 106 5.81 -13.69 6.51
N GLU A 107 5.56 -14.40 7.61
CA GLU A 107 4.42 -15.32 7.71
C GLU A 107 3.07 -14.59 7.64
N ASN A 108 2.96 -13.44 8.28
CA ASN A 108 1.79 -12.57 8.18
C ASN A 108 1.55 -12.09 6.74
N SER A 109 2.62 -11.72 6.03
CA SER A 109 2.52 -11.35 4.61
C SER A 109 2.05 -12.50 3.74
N ARG A 110 2.54 -13.73 3.99
CA ARG A 110 2.08 -14.95 3.31
C ARG A 110 0.59 -15.20 3.57
N THR A 111 0.14 -15.01 4.81
CA THR A 111 -1.27 -15.16 5.20
C THR A 111 -2.14 -14.14 4.48
N LEU A 112 -1.71 -12.87 4.43
CA LEU A 112 -2.40 -11.80 3.70
C LEU A 112 -2.54 -12.12 2.21
N PHE A 113 -1.45 -12.57 1.57
CA PHE A 113 -1.47 -12.88 0.14
C PHE A 113 -2.36 -14.08 -0.18
N ARG A 114 -2.36 -15.12 0.66
CA ARG A 114 -3.29 -16.25 0.55
C ARG A 114 -4.75 -15.81 0.72
N ALA A 115 -5.03 -14.91 1.67
CA ALA A 115 -6.35 -14.35 1.86
C ALA A 115 -6.80 -13.51 0.65
N ALA A 116 -5.90 -12.70 0.08
CA ALA A 116 -6.16 -11.93 -1.14
C ALA A 116 -6.49 -12.84 -2.34
N HIS A 117 -5.73 -13.93 -2.53
CA HIS A 117 -6.00 -14.92 -3.56
C HIS A 117 -7.39 -15.55 -3.39
N ARG A 118 -7.73 -16.00 -2.16
CA ARG A 118 -9.05 -16.58 -1.85
C ARG A 118 -10.21 -15.62 -2.07
N ALA A 119 -9.99 -14.34 -1.80
CA ALA A 119 -10.99 -13.28 -1.98
C ALA A 119 -11.20 -12.86 -3.44
N GLY A 120 -10.36 -13.35 -4.37
CA GLY A 120 -10.43 -12.99 -5.78
C GLY A 120 -9.86 -11.60 -6.09
N VAL A 121 -8.95 -11.09 -5.27
CA VAL A 121 -8.22 -9.83 -5.54
C VAL A 121 -7.51 -9.93 -6.88
N GLN A 122 -7.67 -8.91 -7.73
CA GLN A 122 -7.17 -8.97 -9.11
C GLN A 122 -5.69 -8.61 -9.22
N LYS A 123 -5.15 -7.83 -8.27
CA LYS A 123 -3.75 -7.38 -8.29
C LYS A 123 -3.26 -7.04 -6.89
N ILE A 124 -1.97 -7.25 -6.64
CA ILE A 124 -1.28 -6.80 -5.43
C ILE A 124 -0.17 -5.81 -5.80
N VAL A 125 -0.14 -4.65 -5.15
CA VAL A 125 0.97 -3.69 -5.19
C VAL A 125 1.67 -3.72 -3.84
N HIS A 126 2.92 -4.16 -3.80
CA HIS A 126 3.70 -4.30 -2.57
C HIS A 126 4.78 -3.22 -2.45
N ILE A 127 4.82 -2.57 -1.28
CA ILE A 127 5.88 -1.62 -0.94
C ILE A 127 7.02 -2.39 -0.26
N SER A 128 8.12 -2.53 -1.00
CA SER A 128 9.33 -3.20 -0.55
C SER A 128 10.41 -2.17 -0.17
N ILE A 129 11.67 -2.51 -0.39
CA ILE A 129 12.86 -1.68 -0.14
C ILE A 129 13.85 -1.83 -1.29
N LEU A 130 14.86 -0.95 -1.35
CA LEU A 130 16.02 -1.15 -2.20
C LEU A 130 16.85 -2.35 -1.73
N HIS A 131 17.37 -3.09 -2.70
CA HIS A 131 18.31 -4.20 -2.50
C HIS A 131 17.86 -5.27 -1.50
N PRO A 132 16.60 -5.78 -1.55
CA PRO A 132 16.21 -6.91 -0.73
C PRO A 132 17.02 -8.14 -1.19
N SER A 133 17.52 -8.93 -0.23
CA SER A 133 18.34 -10.11 -0.55
C SER A 133 18.08 -11.23 0.44
N THR A 134 17.81 -12.43 -0.05
CA THR A 134 17.64 -13.63 0.79
C THR A 134 18.95 -14.05 1.47
N CYS A 135 20.09 -13.64 0.94
CA CYS A 135 21.42 -13.90 1.49
C CYS A 135 21.90 -12.79 2.43
N SER A 136 21.09 -11.74 2.69
CA SER A 136 21.48 -10.68 3.59
C SER A 136 21.69 -11.17 5.02
N PRO A 137 22.77 -10.76 5.72
CA PRO A 137 22.93 -11.04 7.14
C PRO A 137 21.88 -10.31 7.98
N PHE A 138 21.32 -9.21 7.48
CA PHE A 138 20.31 -8.43 8.18
C PHE A 138 18.92 -9.02 7.94
N SER A 139 18.22 -9.39 9.02
CA SER A 139 16.88 -9.99 8.98
C SER A 139 15.84 -9.11 8.28
N TYR A 140 15.98 -7.78 8.36
CA TYR A 140 15.11 -6.82 7.67
C TYR A 140 15.15 -7.01 6.15
N PHE A 141 16.34 -6.98 5.53
CA PHE A 141 16.52 -7.13 4.08
C PHE A 141 16.16 -8.55 3.61
N ARG A 142 16.55 -9.55 4.39
CA ARG A 142 16.21 -10.94 4.13
C ARG A 142 14.71 -11.18 4.17
N GLY A 143 14.02 -10.64 5.18
CA GLY A 143 12.58 -10.74 5.32
C GLY A 143 11.84 -10.08 4.16
N LYS A 144 12.27 -8.88 3.72
CA LYS A 144 11.68 -8.21 2.56
C LYS A 144 11.83 -9.03 1.28
N ALA A 145 12.99 -9.64 1.03
CA ALA A 145 13.20 -10.52 -0.11
C ALA A 145 12.29 -11.76 -0.06
N LEU A 146 12.09 -12.35 1.12
CA LEU A 146 11.18 -13.47 1.31
C LEU A 146 9.73 -13.10 1.07
N VAL A 147 9.30 -11.89 1.43
CA VAL A 147 7.94 -11.39 1.12
C VAL A 147 7.76 -11.19 -0.39
N GLU A 148 8.74 -10.61 -1.08
CA GLU A 148 8.67 -10.47 -2.55
C GLU A 148 8.56 -11.84 -3.24
N ARG A 149 9.33 -12.81 -2.79
CA ARG A 149 9.26 -14.20 -3.28
C ARG A 149 7.87 -14.80 -3.02
N ALA A 150 7.35 -14.67 -1.79
CA ALA A 150 6.03 -15.16 -1.44
C ALA A 150 4.92 -14.53 -2.29
N LEU A 151 5.06 -13.24 -2.64
CA LEU A 151 4.14 -12.56 -3.54
C LEU A 151 4.19 -13.15 -4.96
N ALA A 152 5.38 -13.37 -5.51
CA ALA A 152 5.54 -13.99 -6.82
C ALA A 152 4.94 -15.42 -6.88
N GLU A 153 5.03 -16.17 -5.78
CA GLU A 153 4.50 -17.53 -5.65
C GLU A 153 2.95 -17.58 -5.60
N THR A 154 2.26 -16.44 -5.44
CA THR A 154 0.77 -16.40 -5.40
C THR A 154 0.11 -16.68 -6.75
N GLY A 155 0.81 -16.45 -7.85
CA GLY A 155 0.24 -16.47 -9.21
C GLY A 155 -0.67 -15.28 -9.54
N LEU A 156 -0.92 -14.36 -8.61
CA LEU A 156 -1.69 -13.14 -8.86
C LEU A 156 -0.84 -12.12 -9.65
N PRO A 157 -1.44 -11.29 -10.49
CA PRO A 157 -0.78 -10.10 -11.02
C PRO A 157 -0.27 -9.22 -9.88
N TYR A 158 0.98 -8.76 -9.97
CA TYR A 158 1.56 -7.92 -8.92
C TYR A 158 2.48 -6.84 -9.47
N ALA A 159 2.74 -5.83 -8.62
CA ALA A 159 3.81 -4.86 -8.79
C ALA A 159 4.56 -4.69 -7.46
N ILE A 160 5.87 -4.52 -7.53
CA ILE A 160 6.72 -4.26 -6.36
C ILE A 160 7.34 -2.89 -6.52
N LEU A 161 7.10 -2.01 -5.56
CA LEU A 161 7.74 -0.71 -5.46
C LEU A 161 8.89 -0.79 -4.46
N ARG A 162 10.10 -0.44 -4.89
CA ARG A 162 11.32 -0.42 -4.06
C ARG A 162 11.82 1.02 -3.92
N PRO A 163 11.19 1.83 -3.05
CA PRO A 163 11.60 3.20 -2.87
C PRO A 163 13.00 3.29 -2.24
N SER A 164 13.80 4.24 -2.69
CA SER A 164 15.06 4.59 -2.03
C SER A 164 14.82 5.45 -0.80
N VAL A 165 13.99 6.48 -0.96
CA VAL A 165 13.55 7.40 0.09
C VAL A 165 12.07 7.69 -0.11
N LEU A 166 11.34 7.80 0.98
CA LEU A 166 9.96 8.25 1.00
C LEU A 166 9.92 9.69 1.49
N PHE A 167 9.49 10.60 0.64
CA PHE A 167 9.28 12.01 0.97
C PHE A 167 7.79 12.29 1.16
N ASP A 168 7.47 12.97 2.24
CA ASP A 168 6.15 13.54 2.50
C ASP A 168 6.35 14.78 3.37
N GLU A 169 5.65 15.87 3.10
CA GLU A 169 5.69 17.12 3.87
C GLU A 169 5.40 16.93 5.37
N ARG A 170 4.79 15.79 5.74
CA ARG A 170 4.44 15.39 7.11
C ARG A 170 5.31 14.26 7.64
N GLY A 171 6.35 13.86 6.90
CA GLY A 171 7.18 12.71 7.23
C GLY A 171 8.18 12.98 8.36
N ILE A 172 8.42 11.96 9.18
CA ILE A 172 9.36 12.01 10.32
C ILE A 172 10.77 12.42 9.87
N LEU A 173 11.20 12.00 8.67
CA LEU A 173 12.54 12.32 8.14
C LEU A 173 12.72 13.82 7.86
N LEU A 174 11.69 14.51 7.35
CA LEU A 174 11.75 15.95 7.11
C LEU A 174 11.71 16.77 8.42
N ARG A 175 11.05 16.24 9.47
CA ARG A 175 11.06 16.89 10.78
C ARG A 175 12.42 16.80 11.49
N ALA A 176 13.15 15.71 11.30
CA ALA A 176 14.48 15.54 11.86
C ALA A 176 15.47 16.54 11.24
N ASP A 177 15.38 16.78 9.92
CA ASP A 177 16.25 17.74 9.23
C ASP A 177 15.92 19.19 9.59
N ALA A 178 14.66 19.52 9.93
CA ALA A 178 14.27 20.86 10.37
C ALA A 178 14.74 21.22 11.78
N GLU A 179 15.03 20.25 12.64
CA GLU A 179 15.55 20.47 13.98
C GLU A 179 17.09 20.61 14.02
N ILE A 180 17.80 20.19 12.96
CA ILE A 180 19.27 20.28 12.87
C ILE A 180 19.72 21.65 12.35
N THR A 181 18.83 22.45 11.77
CA THR A 181 19.12 23.77 11.20
C THR A 181 18.75 24.98 12.09
N SER A 182 18.47 24.75 13.38
CA SER A 182 18.09 25.81 14.34
C SER A 182 19.23 26.11 15.32
#